data_3b50fece027a7fca44067df9d5553578
#
_entry.id   3b50fece027a7fca44067df9d5553578
#
_cell.length_a   1.000
_cell.length_b   1.000
_cell.length_c   1.000
_cell.angle_alpha   90.00
_cell.angle_beta   90.00
_cell.angle_gamma   90.00
#
_symmetry.space_group_name_H-M   'P 1'
#
loop_
_entity.id
_entity.type
_entity.pdbx_description
1 polymer ?
#
loop_
_entity_poly.entity_id
_entity_poly.type
_entity_poly.pdbx_seq_one_letter_code
_entity_poly.pdbx_strand_id
1 'polypeptide(L)'
;MKTVCIQGLGFVGSAMAIAIALATDKEGRVKYNVIGVDLANKYGQHRVDAIGRGEFPFDTSDQKLISSMQKVFKQGNLKATTDSSVYSDADIVVVDIQLDISYLDNQPKLEFDGFESAIRTLGQHIK
;
A
#
# COMPACT_ATOMS: atom_id res chain seq x y z
N MET A 1 -17.50 1.17 -9.06
CA MET A 1 -16.11 1.61 -8.95
C MET A 1 -15.25 0.43 -8.51
N LYS A 2 -14.16 0.17 -9.20
CA LYS A 2 -13.28 -0.96 -8.86
C LYS A 2 -12.45 -0.67 -7.62
N THR A 3 -12.18 -1.72 -6.85
CA THR A 3 -11.34 -1.65 -5.65
C THR A 3 -9.95 -2.18 -5.97
N VAL A 4 -8.94 -1.36 -5.68
CA VAL A 4 -7.52 -1.73 -5.82
C VAL A 4 -6.94 -1.85 -4.42
N CYS A 5 -6.40 -3.02 -4.11
CA CYS A 5 -5.63 -3.20 -2.88
C CYS A 5 -4.13 -3.10 -3.16
N ILE A 6 -3.40 -2.41 -2.32
CA ILE A 6 -1.94 -2.33 -2.37
C ILE A 6 -1.42 -3.16 -1.21
N GLN A 7 -0.72 -4.23 -1.51
CA GLN A 7 -0.07 -5.05 -0.48
C GLN A 7 1.34 -4.50 -0.24
N GLY A 8 1.53 -3.91 0.93
CA GLY A 8 2.76 -3.26 1.31
C GLY A 8 2.68 -1.75 1.19
N LEU A 9 2.80 -1.05 2.32
CA LEU A 9 2.76 0.41 2.42
C LEU A 9 4.14 1.00 2.73
N GLY A 10 5.18 0.46 2.09
CA GLY A 10 6.47 1.10 2.07
C GLY A 10 6.41 2.43 1.31
N PHE A 11 7.54 3.07 1.06
CA PHE A 11 7.55 4.35 0.36
C PHE A 11 6.87 4.24 -1.02
N VAL A 12 7.26 3.24 -1.81
CA VAL A 12 6.74 3.04 -3.16
C VAL A 12 5.26 2.64 -3.13
N GLY A 13 4.88 1.69 -2.27
CA GLY A 13 3.48 1.26 -2.15
C GLY A 13 2.56 2.40 -1.73
N SER A 14 3.00 3.23 -0.79
CA SER A 14 2.25 4.41 -0.35
C SER A 14 2.10 5.45 -1.46
N ALA A 15 3.19 5.74 -2.19
CA ALA A 15 3.14 6.67 -3.32
C ALA A 15 2.24 6.14 -4.44
N MET A 16 2.30 4.85 -4.71
CA MET A 16 1.46 4.19 -5.71
C MET A 16 -0.02 4.24 -5.32
N ALA A 17 -0.33 4.01 -4.05
CA ALA A 17 -1.70 4.12 -3.54
C ALA A 17 -2.28 5.52 -3.78
N ILE A 18 -1.49 6.56 -3.53
CA ILE A 18 -1.88 7.95 -3.79
C ILE A 18 -2.13 8.17 -5.29
N ALA A 19 -1.21 7.72 -6.14
CA ALA A 19 -1.32 7.91 -7.58
C ALA A 19 -2.57 7.24 -8.16
N ILE A 20 -2.88 6.03 -7.71
CA ILE A 20 -4.07 5.29 -8.15
C ILE A 20 -5.35 5.98 -7.63
N ALA A 21 -5.32 6.45 -6.37
CA ALA A 21 -6.46 7.16 -5.80
C ALA A 21 -6.76 8.49 -6.50
N LEU A 22 -5.74 9.13 -7.08
CA LEU A 22 -5.90 10.38 -7.85
C LEU A 22 -6.40 10.14 -9.28
N ALA A 23 -6.37 8.90 -9.77
CA ALA A 23 -6.80 8.62 -11.14
C ALA A 23 -8.28 8.94 -11.35
N THR A 24 -8.57 9.63 -12.46
CA THR A 24 -9.93 10.03 -12.80
C THR A 24 -10.33 9.48 -14.16
N ASP A 25 -11.64 9.40 -14.39
CA ASP A 25 -12.18 9.07 -15.71
C ASP A 25 -12.18 10.32 -16.62
N LYS A 26 -12.72 10.19 -17.83
CA LYS A 26 -12.76 11.28 -18.82
C LYS A 26 -13.57 12.48 -18.35
N GLU A 27 -14.50 12.27 -17.43
CA GLU A 27 -15.34 13.29 -16.85
C GLU A 27 -14.76 13.90 -15.56
N GLY A 28 -13.55 13.50 -15.17
CA GLY A 28 -12.87 13.98 -13.97
C GLY A 28 -13.34 13.34 -12.67
N ARG A 29 -14.10 12.24 -12.73
CA ARG A 29 -14.58 11.54 -11.55
C ARG A 29 -13.55 10.53 -11.05
N VAL A 30 -13.46 10.37 -9.74
CA VAL A 30 -12.59 9.38 -9.10
C VAL A 30 -12.89 7.98 -9.67
N LYS A 31 -11.84 7.25 -10.02
CA LYS A 31 -11.96 6.00 -10.77
C LYS A 31 -11.88 4.76 -9.90
N TYR A 32 -11.15 4.81 -8.78
CA TYR A 32 -10.89 3.64 -7.93
C TYR A 32 -11.11 3.93 -6.46
N ASN A 33 -11.59 2.91 -5.74
CA ASN A 33 -11.36 2.80 -4.30
C ASN A 33 -10.00 2.16 -4.08
N VAL A 34 -9.20 2.71 -3.18
CA VAL A 34 -7.88 2.17 -2.90
C VAL A 34 -7.77 1.79 -1.42
N ILE A 35 -7.30 0.59 -1.15
CA ILE A 35 -7.07 0.10 0.19
C ILE A 35 -5.62 -0.35 0.29
N GLY A 36 -4.84 0.37 1.08
CA GLY A 36 -3.49 -0.04 1.42
C GLY A 36 -3.50 -1.03 2.58
N VAL A 37 -2.73 -2.10 2.47
CA VAL A 37 -2.65 -3.14 3.51
C VAL A 37 -1.21 -3.33 3.92
N ASP A 38 -0.95 -3.31 5.21
CA ASP A 38 0.37 -3.60 5.74
C ASP A 38 0.26 -4.60 6.90
N LEU A 39 1.39 -5.02 7.43
CA LEU A 39 1.44 -6.01 8.49
C LEU A 39 0.93 -5.45 9.82
N ALA A 40 0.29 -6.33 10.61
CA ALA A 40 -0.19 -6.00 11.95
C ALA A 40 0.96 -5.99 12.96
N ASN A 41 1.97 -5.18 12.71
CA ASN A 41 3.10 -4.97 13.60
C ASN A 41 3.29 -3.45 13.82
N LYS A 42 4.28 -3.09 14.62
CA LYS A 42 4.55 -1.70 14.97
C LYS A 42 4.75 -0.80 13.75
N TYR A 43 5.50 -1.27 12.75
CA TYR A 43 5.80 -0.49 11.55
C TYR A 43 4.57 -0.37 10.64
N GLY A 44 3.88 -1.47 10.41
CA GLY A 44 2.67 -1.49 9.60
C GLY A 44 1.56 -0.62 10.20
N GLN A 45 1.36 -0.72 11.50
CA GLN A 45 0.36 0.08 12.20
C GLN A 45 0.69 1.58 12.13
N HIS A 46 1.97 1.96 12.27
CA HIS A 46 2.39 3.35 12.13
C HIS A 46 2.04 3.91 10.74
N ARG A 47 2.29 3.14 9.70
CA ARG A 47 1.99 3.54 8.31
C ARG A 47 0.49 3.68 8.07
N VAL A 48 -0.27 2.71 8.56
CA VAL A 48 -1.74 2.73 8.48
C VAL A 48 -2.31 3.95 9.20
N ASP A 49 -1.83 4.23 10.41
CA ASP A 49 -2.28 5.37 11.20
C ASP A 49 -1.96 6.71 10.52
N ALA A 50 -0.76 6.82 9.94
CA ALA A 50 -0.37 8.04 9.22
C ALA A 50 -1.31 8.31 8.04
N ILE A 51 -1.58 7.32 7.22
CA ILE A 51 -2.52 7.45 6.09
C ILE A 51 -3.93 7.81 6.59
N GLY A 52 -4.34 7.22 7.71
CA GLY A 52 -5.62 7.54 8.34
C GLY A 52 -5.75 8.98 8.80
N ARG A 53 -4.62 9.65 9.06
CA ARG A 53 -4.57 11.08 9.42
C ARG A 53 -4.38 11.99 8.21
N GLY A 54 -4.25 11.45 7.00
CA GLY A 54 -3.96 12.24 5.82
C GLY A 54 -2.48 12.61 5.66
N GLU A 55 -1.60 11.85 6.29
CA GLU A 55 -0.16 12.07 6.26
C GLU A 55 0.54 10.98 5.47
N PHE A 56 1.55 11.37 4.68
CA PHE A 56 2.43 10.40 4.04
C PHE A 56 3.26 9.69 5.13
N PRO A 57 3.37 8.35 5.11
CA PRO A 57 3.94 7.62 6.25
C PRO A 57 5.48 7.69 6.37
N PHE A 58 6.14 8.45 5.52
CA PHE A 58 7.60 8.61 5.52
C PHE A 58 7.97 10.08 5.41
N ASP A 59 9.15 10.42 5.91
CA ASP A 59 9.68 11.77 5.72
C ASP A 59 10.01 11.98 4.24
N THR A 60 9.58 13.11 3.72
CA THR A 60 9.84 13.49 2.34
C THR A 60 9.85 15.01 2.21
N SER A 61 10.72 15.52 1.35
CA SER A 61 10.76 16.92 0.92
C SER A 61 9.97 17.17 -0.36
N ASP A 62 9.38 16.13 -0.94
CA ASP A 62 8.60 16.23 -2.17
C ASP A 62 7.24 16.88 -1.88
N GLN A 63 7.13 18.17 -2.18
CA GLN A 63 5.91 18.94 -1.92
C GLN A 63 4.72 18.43 -2.75
N LYS A 64 4.97 17.91 -3.94
CA LYS A 64 3.92 17.34 -4.77
C LYS A 64 3.32 16.09 -4.12
N LEU A 65 4.17 15.25 -3.54
CA LEU A 65 3.72 14.04 -2.84
C LEU A 65 2.90 14.40 -1.59
N ILE A 66 3.37 15.37 -0.81
CA ILE A 66 2.67 15.85 0.38
C ILE A 66 1.29 16.42 0.02
N SER A 67 1.23 17.30 -0.97
CA SER A 67 -0.03 17.92 -1.41
C SER A 67 -0.98 16.89 -2.04
N SER A 68 -0.46 15.91 -2.76
CA SER A 68 -1.25 14.82 -3.33
C SER A 68 -1.88 13.96 -2.24
N MET A 69 -1.15 13.67 -1.16
CA MET A 69 -1.70 12.95 -0.02
C MET A 69 -2.87 13.71 0.63
N GLN A 70 -2.71 15.01 0.81
CA GLN A 70 -3.78 15.86 1.35
C GLN A 70 -5.01 15.87 0.46
N LYS A 71 -4.81 15.94 -0.85
CA LYS A 71 -5.90 15.91 -1.82
C LYS A 71 -6.67 14.59 -1.76
N VAL A 72 -5.95 13.47 -1.74
CA VAL A 72 -6.54 12.14 -1.67
C VAL A 72 -7.30 11.94 -0.36
N PHE A 73 -6.75 12.44 0.74
CA PHE A 73 -7.42 12.38 2.04
C PHE A 73 -8.78 13.09 1.99
N LYS A 74 -8.84 14.25 1.36
CA LYS A 74 -10.10 14.99 1.18
C LYS A 74 -11.07 14.27 0.26
N GLN A 75 -10.58 13.58 -0.77
CA GLN A 75 -11.43 12.77 -1.66
C GLN A 75 -12.08 11.59 -0.94
N GLY A 76 -11.40 11.02 0.04
CA GLY A 76 -11.93 9.94 0.87
C GLY A 76 -11.92 8.55 0.22
N ASN A 77 -11.23 8.38 -0.90
CA ASN A 77 -11.17 7.09 -1.62
C ASN A 77 -9.88 6.29 -1.39
N LEU A 78 -9.06 6.70 -0.43
CA LEU A 78 -7.90 5.93 0.03
C LEU A 78 -8.09 5.59 1.50
N LYS A 79 -7.98 4.31 1.82
CA LYS A 79 -7.99 3.79 3.19
C LYS A 79 -6.77 2.91 3.39
N ALA A 80 -6.40 2.70 4.64
CA ALA A 80 -5.33 1.79 5.01
C ALA A 80 -5.76 0.93 6.18
N THR A 81 -5.27 -0.31 6.21
CA THR A 81 -5.63 -1.28 7.26
C THR A 81 -4.54 -2.31 7.42
N THR A 82 -4.51 -2.96 8.58
CA THR A 82 -3.72 -4.17 8.81
C THR A 82 -4.55 -5.45 8.66
N ASP A 83 -5.82 -5.32 8.35
CA ASP A 83 -6.73 -6.46 8.16
C ASP A 83 -6.65 -7.00 6.74
N SER A 84 -5.99 -8.13 6.56
CA SER A 84 -5.79 -8.76 5.26
C SER A 84 -7.07 -9.33 4.63
N SER A 85 -8.16 -9.46 5.39
CA SER A 85 -9.43 -9.96 4.85
C SER A 85 -10.00 -9.04 3.76
N VAL A 86 -9.57 -7.77 3.72
CA VAL A 86 -10.01 -6.82 2.68
C VAL A 86 -9.60 -7.22 1.26
N TYR A 87 -8.62 -8.11 1.11
CA TYR A 87 -8.26 -8.62 -0.21
C TYR A 87 -9.42 -9.35 -0.89
N SER A 88 -10.38 -9.87 -0.13
CA SER A 88 -11.54 -10.53 -0.72
C SER A 88 -12.44 -9.58 -1.51
N ASP A 89 -12.35 -8.28 -1.24
CA ASP A 89 -13.13 -7.24 -1.94
C ASP A 89 -12.36 -6.63 -3.12
N ALA A 90 -11.12 -7.03 -3.34
CA ALA A 90 -10.27 -6.45 -4.37
C ALA A 90 -10.63 -6.95 -5.77
N ASP A 91 -10.74 -6.02 -6.71
CA ASP A 91 -10.74 -6.33 -8.14
C ASP A 91 -9.31 -6.47 -8.68
N ILE A 92 -8.39 -5.71 -8.11
CA ILE A 92 -6.99 -5.68 -8.49
C ILE A 92 -6.15 -5.64 -7.21
N VAL A 93 -5.09 -6.44 -7.17
CA VAL A 93 -4.10 -6.36 -6.09
C VAL A 93 -2.74 -6.03 -6.68
N VAL A 94 -2.11 -4.98 -6.14
CA VAL A 94 -0.73 -4.62 -6.46
C VAL A 94 0.12 -5.08 -5.29
N VAL A 95 1.09 -5.94 -5.58
CA VAL A 95 2.01 -6.47 -4.57
C VAL A 95 3.30 -5.65 -4.60
N ASP A 96 3.58 -4.94 -3.51
CA ASP A 96 4.80 -4.15 -3.35
C ASP A 96 5.45 -4.51 -2.02
N ILE A 97 6.16 -5.63 -2.03
CA ILE A 97 6.81 -6.19 -0.85
C ILE A 97 8.31 -6.18 -1.07
N GLN A 98 9.02 -5.61 -0.11
CA GLN A 98 10.48 -5.58 -0.14
C GLN A 98 11.05 -6.97 0.08
N LEU A 99 11.99 -7.37 -0.78
CA LEU A 99 12.83 -8.54 -0.57
C LEU A 99 14.08 -8.12 0.21
N ASP A 100 14.34 -8.82 1.29
CA ASP A 100 15.52 -8.57 2.10
C ASP A 100 16.73 -9.31 1.52
N ILE A 101 17.90 -8.70 1.68
CA ILE A 101 19.18 -9.31 1.29
C ILE A 101 19.97 -9.58 2.56
N SER A 102 20.35 -10.84 2.78
CA SER A 102 21.32 -11.22 3.82
C SER A 102 22.64 -11.58 3.17
N TYR A 103 23.70 -11.66 4.00
CA TYR A 103 25.02 -12.03 3.54
C TYR A 103 25.49 -13.27 4.31
N LEU A 104 25.83 -14.31 3.56
CA LEU A 104 26.43 -15.54 4.11
C LEU A 104 27.81 -15.69 3.46
N ASP A 105 28.87 -15.75 4.28
CA ASP A 105 30.25 -15.85 3.81
C ASP A 105 30.61 -14.77 2.78
N ASN A 106 30.17 -13.52 3.00
CA ASN A 106 30.33 -12.36 2.13
C ASN A 106 29.62 -12.51 0.77
N GLN A 107 28.70 -13.49 0.63
CA GLN A 107 27.88 -13.65 -0.56
C GLN A 107 26.47 -13.11 -0.30
N PRO A 108 25.91 -12.28 -1.21
CA PRO A 108 24.54 -11.81 -1.06
C PRO A 108 23.56 -12.95 -1.29
N LYS A 109 22.52 -13.01 -0.46
CA LYS A 109 21.44 -13.98 -0.57
C LYS A 109 20.11 -13.28 -0.42
N LEU A 110 19.17 -13.54 -1.31
CA LEU A 110 17.80 -13.03 -1.20
C LEU A 110 17.02 -13.83 -0.17
N GLU A 111 16.34 -13.12 0.73
CA GLU A 111 15.45 -13.71 1.71
C GLU A 111 14.02 -13.65 1.20
N PHE A 112 13.41 -14.82 0.97
CA PHE A 112 12.07 -14.93 0.40
C PHE A 112 10.97 -15.21 1.43
N ASP A 113 11.30 -15.49 2.68
CA ASP A 113 10.32 -15.94 3.67
C ASP A 113 9.20 -14.92 3.87
N GLY A 114 9.54 -13.65 3.99
CA GLY A 114 8.56 -12.58 4.14
C GLY A 114 7.68 -12.42 2.92
N PHE A 115 8.26 -12.53 1.73
CA PHE A 115 7.52 -12.47 0.47
C PHE A 115 6.58 -13.66 0.33
N GLU A 116 7.04 -14.87 0.60
CA GLU A 116 6.21 -16.07 0.53
C GLU A 116 5.05 -16.01 1.53
N SER A 117 5.33 -15.55 2.75
CA SER A 117 4.29 -15.37 3.77
C SER A 117 3.21 -14.39 3.32
N ALA A 118 3.62 -13.27 2.71
CA ALA A 118 2.70 -12.26 2.21
C ALA A 118 1.84 -12.80 1.07
N ILE A 119 2.42 -13.56 0.13
CA ILE A 119 1.68 -14.16 -0.97
C ILE A 119 0.71 -15.24 -0.45
N ARG A 120 1.08 -16.01 0.57
CA ARG A 120 0.16 -16.96 1.21
C ARG A 120 -1.02 -16.26 1.83
N THR A 121 -0.78 -15.18 2.56
CA THR A 121 -1.84 -14.39 3.18
C THR A 121 -2.81 -13.88 2.11
N LEU A 122 -2.26 -13.33 1.02
CA LEU A 122 -3.06 -12.88 -0.11
C LEU A 122 -3.90 -14.04 -0.68
N GLY A 123 -3.28 -15.19 -0.91
CA GLY A 123 -3.96 -16.37 -1.48
C GLY A 123 -5.10 -16.92 -0.61
N GLN A 124 -5.07 -16.66 0.70
CA GLN A 124 -6.14 -17.08 1.60
C GLN A 124 -7.42 -16.24 1.45
N HIS A 125 -7.33 -15.04 0.91
CA HIS A 125 -8.42 -14.07 0.89
C HIS A 125 -8.92 -13.73 -0.51
N ILE A 126 -8.08 -13.77 -1.52
CA ILE A 126 -8.52 -13.45 -2.89
C ILE A 126 -9.53 -14.48 -3.41
N LYS A 127 -10.42 -14.00 -4.23
CA LYS A 127 -11.46 -14.83 -4.85
C LYS A 127 -11.11 -15.18 -6.30
#